data_2131d722253f62b6cea42ed610a2abc9
#
_entry.id   2131d722253f62b6cea42ed610a2abc9
#
_cell.length_a   1.000
_cell.length_b   1.000
_cell.length_c   1.000
_cell.angle_alpha   90.00
_cell.angle_beta   90.00
_cell.angle_gamma   90.00
#
_symmetry.space_group_name_H-M   'P 1'
#
loop_
_entity.id
_entity.type
_entity.pdbx_description
1 polymer ?
#
loop_
_entity_poly.entity_id
_entity_poly.type
_entity_poly.pdbx_seq_one_letter_code
_entity_poly.pdbx_strand_id
1 'polypeptide(L)'
;YKTKRVIYASSSTAYEPWRNPYAMSKYSMEQLEHPNSLGMRFTTVYGPGARETMLIPKILKNDIEYLNVNHTRDFIHVDDVISAIDIVLQNDVRGVIDVGTSISNKLIDIADYFKIDYENRIADETERLNNTADTKILNSLGWHAKTNLYGYIEENKNVQ
;
A
#
# COMPACT_ATOMS: atom_id res chain seq x y z
N TYR A 1 14.24 -13.10 -27.09
CA TYR A 1 14.23 -11.72 -26.57
C TYR A 1 15.11 -11.65 -25.33
N LYS A 2 16.19 -10.85 -25.34
CA LYS A 2 17.00 -10.56 -24.14
C LYS A 2 16.33 -9.40 -23.40
N THR A 3 15.48 -9.69 -22.43
CA THR A 3 14.91 -8.68 -21.51
C THR A 3 16.05 -8.13 -20.67
N LYS A 4 16.27 -6.81 -20.71
CA LYS A 4 17.36 -6.18 -19.96
C LYS A 4 17.05 -6.13 -18.46
N ARG A 5 15.80 -5.92 -18.10
CA ARG A 5 15.32 -5.81 -16.73
C ARG A 5 13.83 -6.10 -16.65
N VAL A 6 13.37 -6.69 -15.56
CA VAL A 6 11.96 -6.92 -15.24
C VAL A 6 11.64 -6.20 -13.95
N ILE A 7 10.64 -5.31 -13.97
CA ILE A 7 10.06 -4.74 -12.75
C ILE A 7 8.64 -5.29 -12.62
N TYR A 8 8.29 -5.81 -11.45
CA TYR A 8 6.99 -6.43 -11.23
C TYR A 8 6.34 -5.95 -9.93
N ALA A 9 5.00 -5.94 -9.92
CA ALA A 9 4.21 -5.57 -8.77
C ALA A 9 4.10 -6.75 -7.79
N SER A 10 4.72 -6.64 -6.62
CA SER A 10 4.46 -7.47 -5.46
C SER A 10 3.53 -6.75 -4.47
N SER A 11 3.45 -7.23 -3.25
CA SER A 11 2.59 -6.69 -2.21
C SER A 11 3.23 -6.87 -0.85
N SER A 12 2.99 -5.95 0.06
CA SER A 12 3.36 -6.09 1.48
C SER A 12 2.78 -7.34 2.14
N THR A 13 1.73 -7.95 1.57
CA THR A 13 1.17 -9.23 2.06
C THR A 13 2.13 -10.40 1.86
N ALA A 14 3.10 -10.32 0.93
CA ALA A 14 4.10 -11.35 0.70
C ALA A 14 4.98 -11.65 1.94
N TYR A 15 5.02 -10.78 2.93
CA TYR A 15 5.70 -11.05 4.21
C TYR A 15 5.04 -12.15 5.05
N GLU A 16 3.74 -12.40 4.85
CA GLU A 16 2.97 -13.41 5.58
C GLU A 16 2.21 -14.33 4.59
N PRO A 17 2.96 -15.14 3.78
CA PRO A 17 2.38 -15.89 2.66
C PRO A 17 1.36 -16.95 3.10
N TRP A 18 1.43 -17.39 4.35
CA TRP A 18 0.53 -18.43 4.90
C TRP A 18 -0.89 -17.93 5.18
N ARG A 19 -1.14 -16.62 5.17
CA ARG A 19 -2.43 -16.05 5.53
C ARG A 19 -3.51 -16.28 4.48
N ASN A 20 -3.17 -16.19 3.20
CA ASN A 20 -4.15 -16.38 2.13
C ASN A 20 -3.47 -16.67 0.76
N PRO A 21 -4.23 -17.20 -0.22
CA PRO A 21 -3.66 -17.53 -1.55
C PRO A 21 -3.05 -16.34 -2.30
N TYR A 22 -3.58 -15.13 -2.13
CA TYR A 22 -3.00 -13.93 -2.75
C TYR A 22 -1.61 -13.63 -2.18
N ALA A 23 -1.46 -13.64 -0.84
CA ALA A 23 -0.18 -13.46 -0.19
C ALA A 23 0.84 -14.51 -0.64
N MET A 24 0.43 -15.79 -0.70
CA MET A 24 1.26 -16.89 -1.21
C MET A 24 1.67 -16.66 -2.66
N SER A 25 0.77 -16.21 -3.53
CA SER A 25 1.09 -15.96 -4.95
C SER A 25 2.13 -14.87 -5.13
N LYS A 26 2.06 -13.79 -4.32
CA LYS A 26 3.04 -12.70 -4.35
C LYS A 26 4.39 -13.15 -3.81
N TYR A 27 4.42 -13.87 -2.70
CA TYR A 27 5.63 -14.49 -2.17
C TYR A 27 6.27 -15.44 -3.17
N SER A 28 5.50 -16.35 -3.78
CA SER A 28 6.03 -17.32 -4.76
C SER A 28 6.65 -16.62 -5.97
N MET A 29 6.06 -15.50 -6.43
CA MET A 29 6.63 -14.71 -7.52
C MET A 29 7.99 -14.11 -7.14
N GLU A 30 8.17 -13.67 -5.88
CA GLU A 30 9.43 -13.15 -5.38
C GLU A 30 10.52 -14.23 -5.30
N GLN A 31 10.14 -15.51 -5.09
CA GLN A 31 11.07 -16.64 -5.06
C GLN A 31 11.57 -17.05 -6.46
N LEU A 32 10.95 -16.54 -7.55
CA LEU A 32 11.42 -16.73 -8.91
C LEU A 32 12.63 -15.81 -9.17
N GLU A 33 13.72 -16.06 -8.46
CA GLU A 33 14.94 -15.26 -8.52
C GLU A 33 15.43 -15.07 -9.97
N HIS A 34 15.41 -13.82 -10.42
CA HIS A 34 16.02 -13.45 -11.68
C HIS A 34 17.01 -12.30 -11.42
N PRO A 35 18.29 -12.44 -11.81
CA PRO A 35 19.35 -11.50 -11.45
C PRO A 35 19.10 -10.07 -11.93
N ASN A 36 18.22 -9.89 -12.91
CA ASN A 36 17.85 -8.59 -13.48
C ASN A 36 16.38 -8.23 -13.19
N SER A 37 15.86 -8.62 -12.03
CA SER A 37 14.50 -8.26 -11.64
C SER A 37 14.45 -7.37 -10.41
N LEU A 38 13.36 -6.60 -10.31
CA LEU A 38 12.98 -5.81 -9.15
C LEU A 38 11.51 -6.07 -8.82
N GLY A 39 11.23 -6.63 -7.67
CA GLY A 39 9.90 -6.71 -7.08
C GLY A 39 9.60 -5.47 -6.25
N MET A 40 8.44 -4.85 -6.44
CA MET A 40 7.98 -3.71 -5.66
C MET A 40 6.79 -4.13 -4.80
N ARG A 41 6.99 -4.25 -3.49
CA ARG A 41 5.93 -4.58 -2.52
C ARG A 41 5.16 -3.33 -2.17
N PHE A 42 4.03 -3.13 -2.82
CA PHE A 42 3.15 -2.01 -2.50
C PHE A 42 2.40 -2.24 -1.19
N THR A 43 2.28 -1.17 -0.40
CA THR A 43 1.38 -1.11 0.76
C THR A 43 -0.05 -0.82 0.29
N THR A 44 -0.85 -0.08 1.06
CA THR A 44 -2.25 0.21 0.68
C THR A 44 -2.31 1.43 -0.22
N VAL A 45 -2.41 1.20 -1.54
CA VAL A 45 -2.47 2.29 -2.52
C VAL A 45 -3.86 2.92 -2.53
N TYR A 46 -3.91 4.26 -2.53
CA TYR A 46 -5.14 5.06 -2.64
C TYR A 46 -4.98 6.17 -3.69
N GLY A 47 -6.07 6.82 -4.04
CA GLY A 47 -6.10 7.92 -5.01
C GLY A 47 -7.12 7.70 -6.12
N PRO A 48 -7.09 8.50 -7.21
CA PRO A 48 -7.99 8.35 -8.34
C PRO A 48 -7.95 6.94 -8.95
N GLY A 49 -9.12 6.37 -9.22
CA GLY A 49 -9.23 5.01 -9.76
C GLY A 49 -9.10 3.88 -8.72
N ALA A 50 -8.98 4.19 -7.44
CA ALA A 50 -9.03 3.17 -6.39
C ALA A 50 -10.38 2.43 -6.39
N ARG A 51 -10.35 1.13 -6.09
CA ARG A 51 -11.57 0.32 -6.02
C ARG A 51 -12.50 0.84 -4.92
N GLU A 52 -13.79 0.97 -5.22
CA GLU A 52 -14.81 1.51 -4.31
C GLU A 52 -14.94 0.73 -2.99
N THR A 53 -14.57 -0.55 -2.99
CA THR A 53 -14.56 -1.41 -1.80
C THR A 53 -13.40 -1.12 -0.83
N MET A 54 -12.43 -0.29 -1.22
CA MET A 54 -11.30 0.08 -0.36
C MET A 54 -11.70 1.15 0.65
N LEU A 55 -10.95 1.24 1.76
CA LEU A 55 -11.28 2.13 2.88
C LEU A 55 -11.36 3.61 2.45
N ILE A 56 -10.38 4.14 1.74
CA ILE A 56 -10.37 5.58 1.40
C ILE A 56 -11.56 5.98 0.52
N PRO A 57 -11.89 5.27 -0.59
CA PRO A 57 -13.13 5.52 -1.33
C PRO A 57 -14.40 5.46 -0.47
N LYS A 58 -14.48 4.51 0.47
CA LYS A 58 -15.63 4.41 1.39
C LYS A 58 -15.71 5.62 2.34
N ILE A 59 -14.58 6.09 2.86
CA ILE A 59 -14.53 7.33 3.68
C ILE A 59 -15.03 8.53 2.89
N LEU A 60 -14.57 8.68 1.64
CA LEU A 60 -14.99 9.79 0.78
C LEU A 60 -16.49 9.81 0.53
N LYS A 61 -17.10 8.61 0.40
CA LYS A 61 -18.54 8.44 0.19
C LYS A 61 -19.37 8.41 1.49
N ASN A 62 -18.72 8.43 2.64
CA ASN A 62 -19.34 8.18 3.94
C ASN A 62 -20.13 6.85 3.99
N ASP A 63 -19.57 5.78 3.37
CA ASP A 63 -20.20 4.48 3.16
C ASP A 63 -19.37 3.37 3.83
N ILE A 64 -19.22 3.46 5.16
CA ILE A 64 -18.54 2.45 5.97
C ILE A 64 -19.57 1.75 6.84
N GLU A 65 -19.86 0.49 6.53
CA GLU A 65 -20.70 -0.37 7.33
C GLU A 65 -19.96 -0.84 8.59
N TYR A 66 -18.76 -1.39 8.40
CA TYR A 66 -17.90 -1.87 9.50
C TYR A 66 -16.44 -1.53 9.27
N LEU A 67 -15.67 -1.52 10.37
CA LEU A 67 -14.22 -1.27 10.35
C LEU A 67 -13.48 -2.34 11.17
N ASN A 68 -12.40 -2.88 10.60
CA ASN A 68 -11.48 -3.76 11.32
C ASN A 68 -10.61 -2.92 12.28
N VAL A 69 -11.07 -2.76 13.52
CA VAL A 69 -10.49 -1.82 14.49
C VAL A 69 -9.09 -2.20 14.98
N ASN A 70 -8.67 -3.45 14.78
CA ASN A 70 -7.35 -3.94 15.13
C ASN A 70 -6.30 -3.79 14.00
N HIS A 71 -6.67 -3.16 12.88
CA HIS A 71 -5.79 -2.98 11.73
C HIS A 71 -5.05 -1.65 11.74
N THR A 72 -3.78 -1.73 11.31
CA THR A 72 -3.02 -0.55 10.88
C THR A 72 -2.61 -0.70 9.43
N ARG A 73 -2.56 0.40 8.69
CA ARG A 73 -2.15 0.41 7.29
C ARG A 73 -1.20 1.58 7.01
N ASP A 74 -0.23 1.29 6.18
CA ASP A 74 0.56 2.30 5.49
C ASP A 74 -0.16 2.60 4.15
N PHE A 75 -0.69 3.81 4.05
CA PHE A 75 -1.42 4.29 2.87
C PHE A 75 -0.50 5.13 2.00
N ILE A 76 -0.33 4.75 0.74
CA ILE A 76 0.45 5.49 -0.25
C ILE A 76 -0.42 5.98 -1.39
N HIS A 77 -0.27 7.25 -1.78
CA HIS A 77 -1.00 7.81 -2.92
C HIS A 77 -0.45 7.24 -4.24
N VAL A 78 -1.32 7.10 -5.24
CA VAL A 78 -0.93 6.54 -6.55
C VAL A 78 0.16 7.37 -7.23
N ASP A 79 0.17 8.70 -7.10
CA ASP A 79 1.21 9.56 -7.67
C ASP A 79 2.58 9.34 -7.00
N ASP A 80 2.59 9.06 -5.70
CA ASP A 80 3.82 8.67 -5.00
C ASP A 80 4.31 7.29 -5.46
N VAL A 81 3.41 6.35 -5.77
CA VAL A 81 3.77 5.07 -6.39
C VAL A 81 4.41 5.30 -7.76
N ILE A 82 3.82 6.15 -8.61
CA ILE A 82 4.36 6.49 -9.93
C ILE A 82 5.76 7.09 -9.79
N SER A 83 5.95 8.04 -8.87
CA SER A 83 7.26 8.66 -8.63
C SER A 83 8.30 7.67 -8.09
N ALA A 84 7.88 6.67 -7.29
CA ALA A 84 8.76 5.58 -6.85
C ALA A 84 9.16 4.66 -8.01
N ILE A 85 8.26 4.40 -8.95
CA ILE A 85 8.57 3.65 -10.18
C ILE A 85 9.58 4.43 -11.02
N ASP A 86 9.38 5.73 -11.20
CA ASP A 86 10.28 6.58 -11.98
C ASP A 86 11.70 6.60 -11.40
N ILE A 87 11.85 6.71 -10.09
CA ILE A 87 13.19 6.73 -9.47
C ILE A 87 13.90 5.37 -9.64
N VAL A 88 13.19 4.24 -9.50
CA VAL A 88 13.82 2.92 -9.67
C VAL A 88 14.11 2.60 -11.14
N LEU A 89 13.41 3.20 -12.10
CA LEU A 89 13.72 3.08 -13.53
C LEU A 89 15.05 3.76 -13.89
N GLN A 90 15.40 4.83 -13.17
CA GLN A 90 16.64 5.60 -13.37
C GLN A 90 17.83 5.02 -12.60
N ASN A 91 17.61 4.06 -11.69
CA ASN A 91 18.61 3.47 -10.82
C ASN A 91 18.67 1.95 -10.97
N ASP A 92 19.86 1.35 -10.81
CA ASP A 92 20.01 -0.12 -10.90
C ASP A 92 19.67 -0.81 -9.57
N VAL A 93 18.41 -0.68 -9.14
CA VAL A 93 17.88 -1.37 -7.96
C VAL A 93 17.41 -2.76 -8.35
N ARG A 94 17.78 -3.80 -7.60
CA ARG A 94 17.45 -5.20 -7.85
C ARG A 94 16.92 -5.87 -6.60
N GLY A 95 16.37 -7.08 -6.77
CA GLY A 95 15.79 -7.85 -5.67
C GLY A 95 14.36 -7.43 -5.36
N VAL A 96 14.02 -7.23 -4.10
CA VAL A 96 12.67 -6.85 -3.68
C VAL A 96 12.75 -5.67 -2.72
N ILE A 97 11.93 -4.65 -2.96
CA ILE A 97 11.84 -3.44 -2.11
C ILE A 97 10.39 -3.16 -1.70
N ASP A 98 10.22 -2.50 -0.58
CA ASP A 98 8.93 -1.99 -0.16
C ASP A 98 8.66 -0.61 -0.75
N VAL A 99 7.39 -0.36 -1.08
CA VAL A 99 6.87 0.92 -1.57
C VAL A 99 5.68 1.34 -0.72
N GLY A 100 5.89 2.34 0.11
CA GLY A 100 4.93 2.89 1.07
C GLY A 100 5.45 4.21 1.62
N THR A 101 4.81 4.71 2.68
CA THR A 101 5.19 5.96 3.34
C THR A 101 6.04 5.74 4.59
N SER A 102 6.16 4.52 5.08
CA SER A 102 6.67 4.14 6.42
C SER A 102 5.84 4.71 7.58
N ILE A 103 4.62 5.17 7.31
CA ILE A 103 3.69 5.70 8.32
C ILE A 103 2.58 4.68 8.56
N SER A 104 2.50 4.20 9.80
CA SER A 104 1.44 3.27 10.23
C SER A 104 0.23 4.06 10.73
N ASN A 105 -0.91 3.93 10.05
CA ASN A 105 -2.16 4.56 10.43
C ASN A 105 -3.12 3.51 10.98
N LYS A 106 -3.66 3.69 12.20
CA LYS A 106 -4.77 2.87 12.68
C LYS A 106 -6.02 3.25 11.90
N LEU A 107 -6.79 2.25 11.47
CA LEU A 107 -8.01 2.52 10.70
C LEU A 107 -9.04 3.27 11.53
N ILE A 108 -9.12 2.97 12.84
CA ILE A 108 -10.00 3.65 13.77
C ILE A 108 -9.66 5.15 13.90
N ASP A 109 -8.37 5.51 13.99
CA ASP A 109 -7.96 6.91 14.14
C ASP A 109 -8.36 7.75 12.91
N ILE A 110 -8.30 7.14 11.71
CA ILE A 110 -8.74 7.82 10.46
C ILE A 110 -10.27 8.01 10.49
N ALA A 111 -11.04 6.96 10.80
CA ALA A 111 -12.49 7.04 10.80
C ALA A 111 -13.00 8.04 11.85
N ASP A 112 -12.44 8.04 13.05
CA ASP A 112 -12.79 8.95 14.14
C ASP A 112 -12.46 10.41 13.79
N TYR A 113 -11.31 10.66 13.14
CA TYR A 113 -10.93 12.01 12.69
C TYR A 113 -11.95 12.58 11.72
N PHE A 114 -12.44 11.75 10.78
CA PHE A 114 -13.42 12.17 9.79
C PHE A 114 -14.88 12.01 10.27
N LYS A 115 -15.09 11.62 11.53
CA LYS A 115 -16.42 11.43 12.15
C LYS A 115 -17.30 10.48 11.34
N ILE A 116 -16.74 9.36 10.93
CA ILE A 116 -17.43 8.31 10.18
C ILE A 116 -18.06 7.35 11.18
N ASP A 117 -19.35 7.07 11.04
CA ASP A 117 -20.03 6.02 11.79
C ASP A 117 -19.67 4.63 11.21
N TYR A 118 -19.39 3.66 12.07
CA TYR A 118 -19.05 2.30 11.69
C TYR A 118 -19.34 1.31 12.81
N GLU A 119 -19.56 0.06 12.44
CA GLU A 119 -19.58 -1.06 13.38
C GLU A 119 -18.16 -1.60 13.62
N ASN A 120 -17.83 -1.90 14.87
CA ASN A 120 -16.54 -2.49 15.23
C ASN A 120 -16.48 -3.95 14.77
N ARG A 121 -15.43 -4.30 14.04
CA ARG A 121 -15.11 -5.68 13.66
C ARG A 121 -13.67 -6.01 14.01
N ILE A 122 -13.41 -7.24 14.41
CA ILE A 122 -12.06 -7.79 14.54
C ILE A 122 -11.77 -8.58 13.27
N ALA A 123 -10.70 -8.24 12.58
CA ALA A 123 -10.25 -9.00 11.42
C ALA A 123 -9.86 -10.42 11.82
N ASP A 124 -10.12 -11.36 10.94
CA ASP A 124 -9.72 -12.75 11.11
C ASP A 124 -8.21 -12.96 10.82
N GLU A 125 -7.75 -14.18 11.03
CA GLU A 125 -6.33 -14.55 10.87
C GLU A 125 -5.85 -14.55 9.42
N THR A 126 -6.76 -14.46 8.43
CA THR A 126 -6.42 -14.44 7.01
C THR A 126 -5.90 -13.07 6.56
N GLU A 127 -6.11 -12.03 7.35
CA GLU A 127 -5.67 -10.69 7.07
C GLU A 127 -4.41 -10.32 7.88
N ARG A 128 -3.48 -9.65 7.23
CA ARG A 128 -2.32 -9.08 7.89
C ARG A 128 -2.72 -7.85 8.71
N LEU A 129 -2.31 -7.78 9.98
CA LEU A 129 -2.72 -6.69 10.88
C LEU A 129 -2.00 -5.36 10.58
N ASN A 130 -0.75 -5.43 10.15
CA ASN A 130 0.08 -4.25 9.83
C ASN A 130 0.85 -4.47 8.52
N ASN A 131 0.94 -3.43 7.70
CA ASN A 131 1.67 -3.48 6.42
C ASN A 131 2.66 -2.31 6.21
N THR A 132 3.18 -1.74 7.28
CA THR A 132 4.15 -0.62 7.20
C THR A 132 5.38 -1.01 6.38
N ALA A 133 5.74 -0.17 5.41
CA ALA A 133 6.87 -0.36 4.51
C ALA A 133 8.21 -0.02 5.17
N ASP A 134 9.28 -0.72 4.79
CA ASP A 134 10.67 -0.27 5.00
C ASP A 134 11.16 0.46 3.73
N THR A 135 11.13 1.78 3.75
CA THR A 135 11.47 2.62 2.59
C THR A 135 12.93 3.03 2.52
N LYS A 136 13.83 2.43 3.32
CA LYS A 136 15.26 2.82 3.38
C LYS A 136 15.94 2.86 2.02
N ILE A 137 15.66 1.88 1.15
CA ILE A 137 16.25 1.83 -0.20
C ILE A 137 15.76 3.02 -1.03
N LEU A 138 14.46 3.29 -1.07
CA LEU A 138 13.91 4.44 -1.80
C LEU A 138 14.42 5.76 -1.24
N ASN A 139 14.49 5.90 0.09
CA ASN A 139 15.03 7.08 0.75
C ASN A 139 16.51 7.32 0.40
N SER A 140 17.32 6.25 0.27
CA SER A 140 18.72 6.36 -0.14
C SER A 140 18.89 6.83 -1.58
N LEU A 141 17.86 6.69 -2.42
CA LEU A 141 17.80 7.25 -3.77
C LEU A 141 17.24 8.69 -3.81
N GLY A 142 16.96 9.28 -2.65
CA GLY A 142 16.36 10.61 -2.54
C GLY A 142 14.83 10.65 -2.73
N TRP A 143 14.15 9.49 -2.77
CA TRP A 143 12.71 9.45 -2.88
C TRP A 143 12.03 9.43 -1.50
N HIS A 144 10.96 10.21 -1.38
CA HIS A 144 10.04 10.22 -0.24
C HIS A 144 8.61 10.42 -0.75
N ALA A 145 7.65 9.75 -0.13
CA ALA A 145 6.23 10.02 -0.36
C ALA A 145 5.90 11.47 0.04
N LYS A 146 5.08 12.14 -0.77
CA LYS A 146 4.78 13.57 -0.61
C LYS A 146 3.32 13.82 -0.24
N THR A 147 2.42 12.93 -0.62
CA THR A 147 0.97 13.12 -0.45
C THR A 147 0.57 12.81 0.98
N ASN A 148 -0.03 13.80 1.63
CA ASN A 148 -0.59 13.63 2.97
C ASN A 148 -1.96 12.95 2.89
N LEU A 149 -2.15 11.84 3.61
CA LEU A 149 -3.40 11.06 3.60
C LEU A 149 -4.61 11.87 4.05
N TYR A 150 -4.49 12.56 5.18
CA TYR A 150 -5.59 13.33 5.75
C TYR A 150 -5.95 14.52 4.86
N GLY A 151 -4.96 15.26 4.37
CA GLY A 151 -5.18 16.36 3.43
C GLY A 151 -5.87 15.89 2.15
N TYR A 152 -5.45 14.75 1.58
CA TYR A 152 -6.15 14.18 0.41
C TYR A 152 -7.63 13.88 0.71
N ILE A 153 -7.92 13.28 1.85
CA ILE A 153 -9.32 12.97 2.23
C ILE A 153 -10.12 14.25 2.43
N GLU A 154 -9.57 15.27 3.13
CA GLU A 154 -10.21 16.57 3.34
C GLU A 154 -10.59 17.26 2.03
N GLU A 155 -9.64 17.30 1.08
CA GLU A 155 -9.84 17.93 -0.24
C GLU A 155 -10.91 17.21 -1.07
N ASN A 156 -10.98 15.88 -1.00
CA ASN A 156 -11.86 15.09 -1.87
C ASN A 156 -13.21 14.73 -1.24
N LYS A 157 -13.35 14.78 0.09
CA LYS A 157 -14.63 14.53 0.78
C LYS A 157 -15.64 15.69 0.60
N ASN A 158 -15.16 16.93 0.43
CA ASN A 158 -15.98 18.12 0.32
C ASN A 158 -16.41 18.45 -1.12
N VAL A 159 -16.05 17.63 -2.10
CA VAL A 159 -16.32 17.86 -3.55
C VAL A 159 -17.52 17.05 -4.05
N GLN A 160 -18.22 16.33 -3.17
CA GLN A 160 -19.41 15.54 -3.52
C GLN A 160 -20.72 16.16 -3.05
#